data_0dc8da87bcb08117417560220b727840
#
_entry.id   0dc8da87bcb08117417560220b727840
#
_cell.length_a   1.000
_cell.length_b   1.000
_cell.length_c   1.000
_cell.angle_alpha   90.00
_cell.angle_beta   90.00
_cell.angle_gamma   90.00
#
_symmetry.space_group_name_H-M   'P 1'
#
loop_
_entity.id
_entity.type
_entity.pdbx_description
1 polymer ?
#
loop_
_entity_poly.entity_id
_entity_poly.type
_entity_poly.pdbx_seq_one_letter_code
_entity_poly.pdbx_strand_id
1 'polypeptide(L)'
;KYDARMAEVIAKSGLACCLMHNRDNTEYRNFMEDVKQDLRETIALAKAAGIADDKIILDPGVGFAKSYENNLEVIRRLKEFNELKYPVLLGTSRKSVIGLTIDLPAAERVEGTIVTTVMAVEAGCMFVRVHDVKENHRAIQMAEAILNRK
;
A
#
# COMPACT_ATOMS: atom_id res chain seq x y z
N LYS A 1 -5.33 -12.42 8.97
CA LYS A 1 -4.99 -13.14 10.24
C LYS A 1 -6.10 -13.03 11.31
N TYR A 2 -7.06 -12.13 11.16
CA TYR A 2 -8.17 -11.95 12.10
C TYR A 2 -9.17 -13.13 12.13
N ASP A 3 -9.53 -13.62 10.94
CA ASP A 3 -10.40 -14.81 10.81
C ASP A 3 -9.62 -15.91 10.09
N ALA A 4 -9.47 -17.06 10.76
CA ALA A 4 -8.73 -18.20 10.22
C ALA A 4 -9.34 -18.74 8.91
N ARG A 5 -10.66 -18.53 8.67
CA ARG A 5 -11.37 -18.96 7.47
C ARG A 5 -11.28 -17.97 6.32
N MET A 6 -10.78 -16.75 6.53
CA MET A 6 -10.75 -15.69 5.51
C MET A 6 -10.02 -16.13 4.24
N ALA A 7 -8.84 -16.72 4.39
CA ALA A 7 -8.06 -17.19 3.25
C ALA A 7 -8.80 -18.27 2.41
N GLU A 8 -9.47 -19.19 3.08
CA GLU A 8 -10.29 -20.23 2.43
C GLU A 8 -11.48 -19.62 1.66
N VAL A 9 -12.17 -18.65 2.26
CA VAL A 9 -13.30 -17.96 1.62
C VAL A 9 -12.84 -17.21 0.38
N ILE A 10 -11.72 -16.49 0.47
CA ILE A 10 -11.13 -15.77 -0.68
C ILE A 10 -10.75 -16.76 -1.78
N ALA A 11 -10.05 -17.85 -1.44
CA ALA A 11 -9.68 -18.87 -2.41
C ALA A 11 -10.89 -19.47 -3.14
N LYS A 12 -11.95 -19.81 -2.40
CA LYS A 12 -13.20 -20.33 -2.98
C LYS A 12 -13.92 -19.32 -3.87
N SER A 13 -13.79 -18.02 -3.59
CA SER A 13 -14.44 -16.98 -4.40
C SER A 13 -13.78 -16.79 -5.76
N GLY A 14 -12.52 -17.15 -5.93
CA GLY A 14 -11.72 -16.90 -7.13
C GLY A 14 -11.45 -15.42 -7.43
N LEU A 15 -11.80 -14.51 -6.51
CA LEU A 15 -11.61 -13.07 -6.67
C LEU A 15 -10.19 -12.62 -6.31
N ALA A 16 -9.75 -11.50 -6.88
CA ALA A 16 -8.51 -10.85 -6.45
C ALA A 16 -8.66 -10.31 -5.02
N CYS A 17 -7.57 -10.35 -4.27
CA CYS A 17 -7.51 -9.83 -2.90
C CYS A 17 -6.30 -8.93 -2.69
N CYS A 18 -6.46 -7.94 -1.82
CA CYS A 18 -5.38 -7.07 -1.39
C CYS A 18 -4.91 -7.51 0.01
N LEU A 19 -3.66 -7.97 0.09
CA LEU A 19 -3.01 -8.37 1.34
C LEU A 19 -2.29 -7.16 1.93
N MET A 20 -2.85 -6.60 3.00
CA MET A 20 -2.30 -5.42 3.65
C MET A 20 -1.43 -5.81 4.85
N HIS A 21 -0.26 -5.18 4.95
CA HIS A 21 0.60 -5.29 6.13
C HIS A 21 -0.06 -4.61 7.35
N ASN A 22 -0.15 -5.35 8.43
CA ASN A 22 -0.55 -4.87 9.75
C ASN A 22 0.07 -5.75 10.84
N ARG A 23 0.34 -5.18 12.01
CA ARG A 23 0.80 -5.86 13.24
C ARG A 23 -0.06 -5.43 14.43
N ASP A 24 0.07 -6.18 15.53
CA ASP A 24 -0.56 -5.83 16.82
C ASP A 24 0.29 -4.83 17.63
N ASN A 25 1.52 -4.55 17.19
CA ASN A 25 2.46 -3.61 17.80
C ASN A 25 3.22 -2.80 16.74
N THR A 26 4.02 -1.83 17.20
CA THR A 26 4.86 -0.96 16.36
C THR A 26 6.35 -1.25 16.52
N GLU A 27 6.70 -2.44 17.03
CA GLU A 27 8.08 -2.84 17.29
C GLU A 27 8.69 -3.49 16.04
N TYR A 28 9.77 -2.92 15.53
CA TYR A 28 10.52 -3.40 14.37
C TYR A 28 12.01 -3.46 14.71
N ARG A 29 12.70 -4.50 14.25
CA ARG A 29 14.17 -4.60 14.33
C ARG A 29 14.84 -3.93 13.15
N ASN A 30 14.37 -4.26 11.96
CA ASN A 30 14.69 -3.59 10.70
C ASN A 30 13.37 -3.32 9.99
N PHE A 31 12.88 -2.09 10.09
CA PHE A 31 11.52 -1.75 9.72
C PHE A 31 11.10 -2.25 8.33
N MET A 32 11.84 -1.90 7.28
CA MET A 32 11.43 -2.27 5.91
C MET A 32 11.57 -3.77 5.64
N GLU A 33 12.61 -4.42 6.18
CA GLU A 33 12.78 -5.86 6.04
C GLU A 33 11.68 -6.62 6.79
N ASP A 34 11.33 -6.18 8.00
CA ASP A 34 10.27 -6.78 8.78
C ASP A 34 8.91 -6.64 8.08
N VAL A 35 8.60 -5.47 7.51
CA VAL A 35 7.37 -5.27 6.72
C VAL A 35 7.33 -6.21 5.51
N LYS A 36 8.43 -6.33 4.77
CA LYS A 36 8.52 -7.23 3.63
C LYS A 36 8.40 -8.70 4.06
N GLN A 37 9.01 -9.07 5.19
CA GLN A 37 8.92 -10.43 5.72
C GLN A 37 7.48 -10.78 6.15
N ASP A 38 6.78 -9.90 6.84
CA ASP A 38 5.37 -10.09 7.21
C ASP A 38 4.46 -10.27 5.99
N LEU A 39 4.75 -9.52 4.92
CA LEU A 39 4.04 -9.68 3.65
C LEU A 39 4.35 -11.04 3.00
N ARG A 40 5.62 -11.51 3.00
CA ARG A 40 5.98 -12.87 2.51
C ARG A 40 5.23 -13.96 3.26
N GLU A 41 5.12 -13.84 4.58
CA GLU A 41 4.35 -14.78 5.40
C GLU A 41 2.86 -14.75 5.05
N THR A 42 2.29 -13.56 4.85
CA THR A 42 0.89 -13.41 4.46
C THR A 42 0.63 -13.98 3.06
N ILE A 43 1.56 -13.78 2.12
CA ILE A 43 1.53 -14.39 0.78
C ILE A 43 1.57 -15.92 0.90
N ALA A 44 2.46 -16.46 1.72
CA ALA A 44 2.57 -17.91 1.93
C ALA A 44 1.27 -18.51 2.46
N LEU A 45 0.61 -17.85 3.43
CA LEU A 45 -0.69 -18.24 3.95
C LEU A 45 -1.79 -18.20 2.85
N ALA A 46 -1.81 -17.16 2.03
CA ALA A 46 -2.77 -17.03 0.93
C ALA A 46 -2.59 -18.16 -0.09
N LYS A 47 -1.36 -18.45 -0.50
CA LYS A 47 -1.04 -19.53 -1.44
C LYS A 47 -1.36 -20.92 -0.86
N ALA A 48 -1.07 -21.16 0.40
CA ALA A 48 -1.42 -22.41 1.08
C ALA A 48 -2.93 -22.66 1.13
N ALA A 49 -3.73 -21.59 1.16
CA ALA A 49 -5.21 -21.67 1.07
C ALA A 49 -5.74 -21.86 -0.37
N GLY A 50 -4.86 -21.79 -1.39
CA GLY A 50 -5.23 -21.97 -2.79
C GLY A 50 -5.52 -20.67 -3.56
N ILE A 51 -5.15 -19.51 -3.03
CA ILE A 51 -5.26 -18.23 -3.77
C ILE A 51 -4.15 -18.20 -4.82
N ALA A 52 -4.52 -18.01 -6.09
CA ALA A 52 -3.56 -17.95 -7.21
C ALA A 52 -2.73 -16.65 -7.16
N ASP A 53 -1.48 -16.73 -7.62
CA ASP A 53 -0.52 -15.61 -7.59
C ASP A 53 -1.04 -14.36 -8.33
N ASP A 54 -1.74 -14.54 -9.44
CA ASP A 54 -2.33 -13.46 -10.25
C ASP A 54 -3.54 -12.77 -9.59
N LYS A 55 -4.00 -13.29 -8.45
CA LYS A 55 -5.10 -12.73 -7.64
C LYS A 55 -4.62 -11.96 -6.42
N ILE A 56 -3.30 -11.87 -6.20
CA ILE A 56 -2.72 -11.22 -5.03
C ILE A 56 -2.24 -9.81 -5.39
N ILE A 57 -2.68 -8.83 -4.60
CA ILE A 57 -2.21 -7.44 -4.59
C ILE A 57 -1.66 -7.17 -3.18
N LEU A 58 -0.58 -6.42 -3.05
CA LEU A 58 0.02 -6.07 -1.77
C LEU A 58 -0.24 -4.61 -1.41
N ASP A 59 -0.48 -4.34 -0.13
CA ASP A 59 -0.54 -2.98 0.43
C ASP A 59 0.43 -2.89 1.61
N PRO A 60 1.40 -1.97 1.61
CA PRO A 60 2.36 -1.80 2.70
C PRO A 60 1.73 -1.32 4.01
N GLY A 61 0.45 -0.97 4.03
CA GLY A 61 -0.30 -0.66 5.24
C GLY A 61 0.10 0.67 5.88
N VAL A 62 0.22 1.75 5.10
CA VAL A 62 0.44 3.10 5.65
C VAL A 62 -0.68 3.45 6.64
N GLY A 63 -0.31 3.91 7.84
CA GLY A 63 -1.25 4.23 8.91
C GLY A 63 -1.68 3.05 9.79
N PHE A 64 -1.10 1.86 9.58
CA PHE A 64 -1.38 0.67 10.39
C PHE A 64 -0.10 0.16 11.06
N ALA A 65 -0.11 0.03 12.38
CA ALA A 65 1.02 -0.43 13.21
C ALA A 65 2.36 0.25 12.84
N LYS A 66 2.34 1.55 12.57
CA LYS A 66 3.52 2.32 12.16
C LYS A 66 3.54 3.69 12.85
N SER A 67 4.72 4.11 13.32
CA SER A 67 4.94 5.49 13.76
C SER A 67 4.80 6.46 12.59
N TYR A 68 4.83 7.76 12.87
CA TYR A 68 4.84 8.79 11.83
C TYR A 68 6.05 8.63 10.90
N GLU A 69 7.25 8.44 11.48
CA GLU A 69 8.50 8.26 10.75
C GLU A 69 8.47 7.00 9.88
N ASN A 70 7.95 5.89 10.42
CA ASN A 70 7.79 4.64 9.69
C ASN A 70 6.84 4.80 8.49
N ASN A 71 5.78 5.58 8.62
CA ASN A 71 4.87 5.87 7.51
C ASN A 71 5.57 6.68 6.41
N LEU A 72 6.38 7.68 6.77
CA LEU A 72 7.18 8.42 5.81
C LEU A 72 8.24 7.54 5.15
N GLU A 73 8.88 6.64 5.91
CA GLU A 73 9.88 5.71 5.39
C GLU A 73 9.30 4.73 4.37
N VAL A 74 8.13 4.13 4.65
CA VAL A 74 7.42 3.26 3.69
C VAL A 74 7.17 3.98 2.37
N ILE A 75 6.67 5.22 2.43
CA ILE A 75 6.36 5.98 1.23
C ILE A 75 7.66 6.31 0.46
N ARG A 76 8.72 6.74 1.14
CA ARG A 76 10.01 7.04 0.53
C ARG A 76 10.66 5.82 -0.13
N ARG A 77 10.51 4.63 0.48
CA ARG A 77 11.13 3.37 0.04
C ARG A 77 10.15 2.43 -0.68
N LEU A 78 9.04 2.97 -1.17
CA LEU A 78 7.93 2.22 -1.76
C LEU A 78 8.36 1.29 -2.91
N LYS A 79 9.36 1.71 -3.69
CA LYS A 79 9.91 0.93 -4.81
C LYS A 79 10.47 -0.44 -4.38
N GLU A 80 10.92 -0.59 -3.12
CA GLU A 80 11.48 -1.84 -2.62
C GLU A 80 10.46 -2.99 -2.55
N PHE A 81 9.15 -2.67 -2.47
CA PHE A 81 8.10 -3.69 -2.50
C PHE A 81 8.02 -4.45 -3.84
N ASN A 82 8.60 -3.90 -4.93
CA ASN A 82 8.68 -4.58 -6.22
C ASN A 82 9.52 -5.87 -6.15
N GLU A 83 10.41 -6.00 -5.14
CA GLU A 83 11.17 -7.22 -4.87
C GLU A 83 10.25 -8.42 -4.56
N LEU A 84 9.04 -8.17 -4.06
CA LEU A 84 8.05 -9.21 -3.76
C LEU A 84 7.35 -9.73 -5.02
N LYS A 85 7.50 -9.05 -6.17
CA LYS A 85 6.97 -9.44 -7.50
C LYS A 85 5.45 -9.54 -7.59
N TYR A 86 4.74 -8.78 -6.78
CA TYR A 86 3.28 -8.63 -6.84
C TYR A 86 2.90 -7.17 -7.10
N PRO A 87 1.73 -6.93 -7.72
CA PRO A 87 1.19 -5.58 -7.82
C PRO A 87 1.06 -4.91 -6.45
N VAL A 88 1.45 -3.64 -6.36
CA VAL A 88 1.36 -2.87 -5.11
C VAL A 88 0.23 -1.85 -5.21
N LEU A 89 -0.58 -1.77 -4.16
CA LEU A 89 -1.58 -0.75 -3.93
C LEU A 89 -1.11 0.18 -2.81
N LEU A 90 -1.15 1.49 -3.06
CA LEU A 90 -0.90 2.49 -2.02
C LEU A 90 -2.19 3.18 -1.60
N GLY A 91 -2.50 3.16 -0.30
CA GLY A 91 -3.63 3.84 0.31
C GLY A 91 -3.19 4.85 1.38
N THR A 92 -2.90 6.09 0.98
CA THR A 92 -2.47 7.18 1.88
C THR A 92 -3.50 8.28 2.03
N SER A 93 -4.54 8.28 1.19
CA SER A 93 -5.48 9.39 1.05
C SER A 93 -6.09 9.83 2.37
N ARG A 94 -5.90 11.11 2.70
CA ARG A 94 -6.40 11.82 3.87
C ARG A 94 -5.91 11.25 5.21
N LYS A 95 -4.93 10.33 5.22
CA LYS A 95 -4.41 9.69 6.43
C LYS A 95 -3.64 10.65 7.32
N SER A 96 -3.45 10.23 8.58
CA SER A 96 -2.78 11.02 9.62
C SER A 96 -1.35 11.42 9.26
N VAL A 97 -0.61 10.57 8.52
CA VAL A 97 0.74 10.92 8.07
C VAL A 97 0.77 12.23 7.28
N ILE A 98 -0.24 12.48 6.43
CA ILE A 98 -0.37 13.75 5.71
C ILE A 98 -0.75 14.87 6.67
N GLY A 99 -1.76 14.64 7.53
CA GLY A 99 -2.22 15.65 8.48
C GLY A 99 -1.15 16.09 9.47
N LEU A 100 -0.31 15.17 9.95
CA LEU A 100 0.83 15.49 10.82
C LEU A 100 1.96 16.25 10.12
N THR A 101 2.06 16.10 8.78
CA THR A 101 3.08 16.78 7.98
C THR A 101 2.69 18.22 7.65
N ILE A 102 1.44 18.46 7.24
CA ILE A 102 1.00 19.76 6.73
C ILE A 102 0.02 20.48 7.65
N ASP A 103 -0.27 19.91 8.81
CA ASP A 103 -1.16 20.45 9.86
C ASP A 103 -2.55 20.86 9.34
N LEU A 104 -3.20 19.96 8.58
CA LEU A 104 -4.51 20.19 8.00
C LEU A 104 -5.53 19.13 8.41
N PRO A 105 -6.84 19.49 8.51
CA PRO A 105 -7.91 18.54 8.74
C PRO A 105 -8.06 17.58 7.54
N ALA A 106 -8.67 16.41 7.76
CA ALA A 106 -8.73 15.35 6.76
C ALA A 106 -9.35 15.76 5.42
N ALA A 107 -10.31 16.70 5.43
CA ALA A 107 -10.97 17.20 4.22
C ALA A 107 -10.05 18.06 3.33
N GLU A 108 -8.96 18.60 3.89
CA GLU A 108 -8.07 19.55 3.24
C GLU A 108 -6.68 18.93 2.95
N ARG A 109 -6.59 17.59 2.79
CA ARG A 109 -5.33 16.86 2.56
C ARG A 109 -5.16 16.37 1.12
N VAL A 110 -5.86 16.98 0.17
CA VAL A 110 -5.81 16.52 -1.24
C VAL A 110 -4.41 16.69 -1.85
N GLU A 111 -3.75 17.82 -1.60
CA GLU A 111 -2.39 18.08 -2.11
C GLU A 111 -1.38 17.07 -1.58
N GLY A 112 -1.41 16.79 -0.27
CA GLY A 112 -0.56 15.76 0.32
C GLY A 112 -0.88 14.36 -0.21
N THR A 113 -2.15 14.06 -0.49
CA THR A 113 -2.54 12.81 -1.16
C THR A 113 -1.97 12.74 -2.58
N ILE A 114 -2.03 13.83 -3.35
CA ILE A 114 -1.47 13.91 -4.71
C ILE A 114 0.04 13.66 -4.70
N VAL A 115 0.78 14.26 -3.77
CA VAL A 115 2.22 14.02 -3.63
C VAL A 115 2.51 12.53 -3.47
N THR A 116 1.82 11.86 -2.54
CA THR A 116 2.03 10.42 -2.32
C THR A 116 1.58 9.57 -3.50
N THR A 117 0.56 10.00 -4.25
CA THR A 117 0.12 9.36 -5.50
C THR A 117 1.18 9.44 -6.59
N VAL A 118 1.82 10.60 -6.77
CA VAL A 118 2.93 10.76 -7.74
C VAL A 118 4.11 9.86 -7.34
N MET A 119 4.47 9.80 -6.06
CA MET A 119 5.50 8.88 -5.57
C MET A 119 5.14 7.41 -5.82
N ALA A 120 3.86 7.03 -5.71
CA ALA A 120 3.40 5.67 -6.04
C ALA A 120 3.58 5.35 -7.53
N VAL A 121 3.25 6.29 -8.42
CA VAL A 121 3.50 6.15 -9.86
C VAL A 121 4.99 5.99 -10.13
N GLU A 122 5.84 6.82 -9.56
CA GLU A 122 7.30 6.75 -9.70
C GLU A 122 7.85 5.40 -9.22
N ALA A 123 7.35 4.90 -8.09
CA ALA A 123 7.73 3.61 -7.53
C ALA A 123 7.23 2.41 -8.35
N GLY A 124 6.30 2.61 -9.29
CA GLY A 124 5.71 1.55 -10.11
C GLY A 124 4.54 0.82 -9.45
N CYS A 125 3.86 1.45 -8.49
CA CYS A 125 2.63 0.89 -7.94
C CYS A 125 1.55 0.79 -9.02
N MET A 126 0.81 -0.31 -9.00
CA MET A 126 -0.25 -0.54 -9.99
C MET A 126 -1.56 0.13 -9.59
N PHE A 127 -1.79 0.36 -8.30
CA PHE A 127 -3.03 0.91 -7.78
C PHE A 127 -2.76 1.99 -6.74
N VAL A 128 -3.63 3.00 -6.71
CA VAL A 128 -3.77 3.95 -5.60
C VAL A 128 -5.22 3.97 -5.14
N ARG A 129 -5.44 3.98 -3.82
CA ARG A 129 -6.78 4.11 -3.24
C ARG A 129 -6.93 5.50 -2.66
N VAL A 130 -7.82 6.30 -3.27
CA VAL A 130 -7.98 7.72 -2.96
C VAL A 130 -9.44 8.13 -2.78
N HIS A 131 -9.71 9.22 -2.05
CA HIS A 131 -11.04 9.84 -1.94
C HIS A 131 -11.27 10.82 -3.10
N ASP A 132 -10.27 11.62 -3.44
CA ASP A 132 -10.33 12.71 -4.44
C ASP A 132 -9.86 12.16 -5.80
N VAL A 133 -10.73 11.34 -6.44
CA VAL A 133 -10.38 10.55 -7.64
C VAL A 133 -9.96 11.43 -8.80
N LYS A 134 -10.70 12.50 -9.08
CA LYS A 134 -10.46 13.39 -10.22
C LYS A 134 -9.09 14.04 -10.17
N GLU A 135 -8.71 14.56 -9.02
CA GLU A 135 -7.45 15.27 -8.78
C GLU A 135 -6.27 14.31 -8.89
N ASN A 136 -6.39 13.14 -8.26
CA ASN A 136 -5.36 12.12 -8.30
C ASN A 136 -5.21 11.48 -9.69
N HIS A 137 -6.31 11.25 -10.42
CA HIS A 137 -6.23 10.74 -11.80
C HIS A 137 -5.46 11.68 -12.71
N ARG A 138 -5.71 13.00 -12.63
CA ARG A 138 -4.96 14.01 -13.39
C ARG A 138 -3.47 14.03 -13.02
N ALA A 139 -3.16 13.88 -11.73
CA ALA A 139 -1.79 13.81 -11.26
C ALA A 139 -1.07 12.55 -11.79
N ILE A 140 -1.75 11.40 -11.82
CA ILE A 140 -1.22 10.17 -12.43
C ILE A 140 -0.92 10.38 -13.91
N GLN A 141 -1.86 10.91 -14.69
CA GLN A 141 -1.66 11.19 -16.12
C GLN A 141 -0.43 12.07 -16.37
N MET A 142 -0.26 13.12 -15.56
CA MET A 142 0.89 14.02 -15.68
C MET A 142 2.20 13.33 -15.29
N ALA A 143 2.20 12.55 -14.20
CA ALA A 143 3.38 11.80 -13.77
C ALA A 143 3.80 10.75 -14.80
N GLU A 144 2.84 9.99 -15.36
CA GLU A 144 3.10 8.99 -16.41
C GLU A 144 3.67 9.64 -17.68
N ALA A 145 3.15 10.80 -18.08
CA ALA A 145 3.68 11.56 -19.21
C ALA A 145 5.14 11.99 -18.99
N ILE A 146 5.47 12.50 -17.79
CA ILE A 146 6.84 12.89 -17.43
C ILE A 146 7.78 11.69 -17.44
N LEU A 147 7.33 10.55 -16.89
CA LEU A 147 8.11 9.32 -16.80
C LEU A 147 8.14 8.54 -18.13
N ASN A 148 7.48 9.04 -19.18
CA ASN A 148 7.34 8.39 -20.49
C ASN A 148 6.80 6.95 -20.36
N ARG A 149 5.88 6.74 -19.42
CA ARG A 149 5.14 5.48 -19.22
C ARG A 149 3.78 5.61 -19.93
N LYS A 150 3.54 4.76 -20.92
CA LYS A 150 2.25 4.65 -21.62
C LYS A 150 1.60 3.32 -21.28
#